data_08d5058d774e28fb23a17c88010b2898
#
_entry.id   08d5058d774e28fb23a17c88010b2898
#
_cell.length_a   1.000
_cell.length_b   1.000
_cell.length_c   1.000
_cell.angle_alpha   90.00
_cell.angle_beta   90.00
_cell.angle_gamma   90.00
#
_symmetry.space_group_name_H-M   'P 1'
#
loop_
_entity.id
_entity.type
_entity.pdbx_description
1 polymer ?
#
loop_
_entity_poly.entity_id
_entity_poly.type
_entity_poly.pdbx_seq_one_letter_code
_entity_poly.pdbx_strand_id
1 'polypeptide(L)'
;MKAILGLSTTQVGVRFLTTNDAVEGAEMLDKHRYCQALMRARHGQNVVLDAKGISCPAAARAFGFRPLPESLRTGKGLVGFGIVSEEKVAEEMFKKMPHLEMGAIQQIHLFPLEKAEQLPDLVVVEDEVEKLIWIILAYMHAQGGERVQSNTAVLQATCVDSTVIPYLEKRLNFSFGCYGCRDATDMAPGEAVLGFPASFLPDIIEHLDYLNKKALPHSRGKHAFAALKKELEGEQTAHAHRYEAGL
;
A
#
# COMPACT_ATOMS: atom_id res chain seq x y z
N MET A 1 3.01 14.30 6.55
CA MET A 1 3.73 13.03 6.34
C MET A 1 4.87 13.16 5.32
N LYS A 2 4.62 13.62 4.08
CA LYS A 2 5.64 13.67 3.01
C LYS A 2 6.92 14.39 3.44
N ALA A 3 6.81 15.61 3.96
CA ALA A 3 7.98 16.38 4.39
C ALA A 3 8.76 15.74 5.57
N ILE A 4 8.06 15.11 6.50
CA ILE A 4 8.68 14.47 7.70
C ILE A 4 9.46 13.21 7.28
N LEU A 5 8.84 12.36 6.48
CA LEU A 5 9.36 11.06 6.12
C LEU A 5 10.24 11.07 4.86
N GLY A 6 10.18 12.16 4.09
CA GLY A 6 10.86 12.24 2.79
C GLY A 6 10.25 11.28 1.78
N LEU A 7 8.90 11.17 1.76
CA LEU A 7 8.23 10.30 0.81
C LEU A 7 8.50 10.75 -0.63
N SER A 8 8.74 9.80 -1.51
CA SER A 8 9.07 10.05 -2.92
C SER A 8 7.88 10.59 -3.70
N THR A 9 6.67 10.13 -3.35
CA THR A 9 5.41 10.56 -3.97
C THR A 9 4.45 11.14 -2.95
N THR A 10 3.28 11.63 -3.37
CA THR A 10 2.26 12.12 -2.43
C THR A 10 1.40 10.96 -1.92
N GLN A 11 0.82 11.12 -0.74
CA GLN A 11 -0.20 10.22 -0.23
C GLN A 11 -1.48 10.40 -1.05
N VAL A 12 -2.25 9.34 -1.20
CA VAL A 12 -3.49 9.35 -1.98
C VAL A 12 -4.69 9.32 -1.07
N GLY A 13 -5.56 10.31 -1.21
CA GLY A 13 -6.91 10.28 -0.69
C GLY A 13 -7.79 9.42 -1.59
N VAL A 14 -8.59 8.52 -0.97
CA VAL A 14 -9.54 7.68 -1.69
C VAL A 14 -10.95 7.97 -1.16
N ARG A 15 -11.88 8.28 -2.05
CA ARG A 15 -13.32 8.46 -1.75
C ARG A 15 -14.16 7.48 -2.55
N PHE A 16 -15.10 6.87 -1.89
CA PHE A 16 -16.12 6.03 -2.51
C PHE A 16 -17.39 6.84 -2.76
N LEU A 17 -17.78 6.96 -4.01
CA LEU A 17 -18.92 7.75 -4.42
C LEU A 17 -20.10 6.84 -4.73
N THR A 18 -21.27 7.19 -4.20
CA THR A 18 -22.52 6.45 -4.41
C THR A 18 -23.31 6.95 -5.63
N THR A 19 -22.81 7.99 -6.31
CA THR A 19 -23.38 8.56 -7.53
C THR A 19 -22.40 8.44 -8.68
N ASN A 20 -22.89 8.64 -9.91
CA ASN A 20 -22.07 8.73 -11.12
C ASN A 20 -21.88 10.19 -11.57
N ASP A 21 -22.04 11.14 -10.67
CA ASP A 21 -21.85 12.54 -10.99
C ASP A 21 -20.38 12.83 -11.35
N ALA A 22 -20.15 13.79 -12.21
CA ALA A 22 -18.82 14.23 -12.55
C ALA A 22 -18.13 14.85 -11.32
N VAL A 23 -16.90 14.45 -11.06
CA VAL A 23 -16.06 15.07 -10.03
C VAL A 23 -15.27 16.19 -10.68
N GLU A 24 -15.46 17.42 -10.20
CA GLU A 24 -14.82 18.60 -10.75
C GLU A 24 -13.28 18.47 -10.69
N GLY A 25 -12.64 18.80 -11.79
CA GLY A 25 -11.17 18.74 -11.90
C GLY A 25 -10.57 17.33 -11.88
N ALA A 26 -11.37 16.26 -11.94
CA ALA A 26 -10.91 14.90 -12.00
C ALA A 26 -11.06 14.29 -13.40
N GLU A 27 -10.03 13.55 -13.83
CA GLU A 27 -10.07 12.79 -15.08
C GLU A 27 -10.77 11.45 -14.88
N MET A 28 -11.81 11.16 -15.65
CA MET A 28 -12.43 9.84 -15.71
C MET A 28 -11.51 8.90 -16.49
N LEU A 29 -11.06 7.83 -15.83
CA LEU A 29 -10.15 6.85 -16.43
C LEU A 29 -10.91 5.78 -17.21
N ASP A 30 -10.36 5.38 -18.36
CA ASP A 30 -10.81 4.22 -19.15
C ASP A 30 -9.70 3.16 -19.22
N LYS A 31 -10.09 1.90 -19.09
CA LYS A 31 -9.20 0.71 -19.19
C LYS A 31 -7.98 0.74 -18.25
N HIS A 32 -8.13 1.28 -17.06
CA HIS A 32 -7.07 1.29 -16.04
C HIS A 32 -7.30 0.23 -14.97
N ARG A 33 -6.22 -0.37 -14.47
CA ARG A 33 -6.25 -1.11 -13.20
C ARG A 33 -6.34 -0.12 -12.03
N TYR A 34 -6.90 -0.52 -10.90
CA TYR A 34 -6.95 0.33 -9.72
C TYR A 34 -5.56 0.79 -9.26
N CYS A 35 -4.56 -0.10 -9.27
CA CYS A 35 -3.19 0.25 -8.93
C CYS A 35 -2.59 1.32 -9.86
N GLN A 36 -2.95 1.32 -11.14
CA GLN A 36 -2.57 2.37 -12.08
C GLN A 36 -3.25 3.71 -11.77
N ALA A 37 -4.52 3.69 -11.37
CA ALA A 37 -5.21 4.89 -10.93
C ALA A 37 -4.57 5.46 -9.64
N LEU A 38 -4.21 4.59 -8.69
CA LEU A 38 -3.47 4.99 -7.49
C LEU A 38 -2.10 5.59 -7.85
N MET A 39 -1.35 4.96 -8.75
CA MET A 39 -0.07 5.46 -9.25
C MET A 39 -0.22 6.87 -9.86
N ARG A 40 -1.22 7.09 -10.69
CA ARG A 40 -1.49 8.41 -11.26
C ARG A 40 -1.79 9.45 -10.18
N ALA A 41 -2.57 9.10 -9.16
CA ALA A 41 -2.88 9.99 -8.07
C ALA A 41 -1.65 10.30 -7.18
N ARG A 42 -0.80 9.31 -6.89
CA ARG A 42 0.44 9.55 -6.12
C ARG A 42 1.45 10.43 -6.86
N HIS A 43 1.34 10.51 -8.19
CA HIS A 43 2.09 11.43 -9.05
C HIS A 43 1.38 12.77 -9.30
N GLY A 44 0.36 13.10 -8.53
CA GLY A 44 -0.24 14.43 -8.52
C GLY A 44 -1.50 14.60 -9.36
N GLN A 45 -2.01 13.53 -9.99
CA GLN A 45 -3.23 13.58 -10.80
C GLN A 45 -4.48 13.38 -9.94
N ASN A 46 -5.58 14.00 -10.36
CA ASN A 46 -6.90 13.84 -9.76
C ASN A 46 -7.73 12.97 -10.72
N VAL A 47 -8.11 11.75 -10.31
CA VAL A 47 -8.68 10.75 -11.20
C VAL A 47 -9.88 10.05 -10.60
N VAL A 48 -10.80 9.63 -11.45
CA VAL A 48 -11.98 8.83 -11.08
C VAL A 48 -11.97 7.52 -11.87
N LEU A 49 -12.35 6.43 -11.21
CA LEU A 49 -12.48 5.12 -11.81
C LEU A 49 -13.86 4.54 -11.47
N ASP A 50 -14.58 4.08 -12.48
CA ASP A 50 -15.90 3.47 -12.36
C ASP A 50 -15.92 2.00 -12.83
N ALA A 51 -17.11 1.40 -12.84
CA ALA A 51 -17.30 0.02 -13.30
C ALA A 51 -16.93 -0.20 -14.78
N LYS A 52 -16.99 0.84 -15.61
CA LYS A 52 -16.66 0.74 -17.06
C LYS A 52 -15.16 0.91 -17.27
N GLY A 53 -14.55 1.84 -16.56
CA GLY A 53 -13.14 2.16 -16.70
C GLY A 53 -12.19 1.16 -16.06
N ILE A 54 -12.66 0.40 -15.03
CA ILE A 54 -11.78 -0.56 -14.33
C ILE A 54 -11.52 -1.82 -15.15
N SER A 55 -10.26 -2.06 -15.52
CA SER A 55 -9.88 -3.19 -16.38
C SER A 55 -9.54 -4.47 -15.59
N CYS A 56 -9.08 -4.36 -14.33
CA CYS A 56 -8.73 -5.53 -13.52
C CYS A 56 -9.99 -6.20 -12.95
N PRO A 57 -10.29 -7.46 -13.31
CA PRO A 57 -11.52 -8.12 -12.85
C PRO A 57 -11.53 -8.41 -11.33
N ALA A 58 -10.37 -8.68 -10.73
CA ALA A 58 -10.26 -8.89 -9.29
C ALA A 58 -10.56 -7.59 -8.53
N ALA A 59 -10.01 -6.46 -8.98
CA ALA A 59 -10.32 -5.15 -8.40
C ALA A 59 -11.79 -4.76 -8.62
N ALA A 60 -12.34 -5.00 -9.81
CA ALA A 60 -13.76 -4.75 -10.08
C ALA A 60 -14.69 -5.53 -9.13
N ARG A 61 -14.34 -6.77 -8.80
CA ARG A 61 -15.05 -7.57 -7.79
C ARG A 61 -14.85 -7.02 -6.39
N ALA A 62 -13.61 -6.66 -6.02
CA ALA A 62 -13.30 -6.11 -4.70
C ALA A 62 -14.10 -4.85 -4.37
N PHE A 63 -14.30 -3.97 -5.35
CA PHE A 63 -15.10 -2.75 -5.20
C PHE A 63 -16.61 -2.94 -5.42
N GLY A 64 -17.07 -4.17 -5.66
CA GLY A 64 -18.49 -4.43 -5.87
C GLY A 64 -19.04 -3.92 -7.21
N PHE A 65 -18.19 -3.67 -8.20
CA PHE A 65 -18.62 -3.20 -9.52
C PHE A 65 -19.19 -4.31 -10.41
N ARG A 66 -18.60 -5.50 -10.35
CA ARG A 66 -19.06 -6.66 -11.12
C ARG A 66 -18.55 -7.98 -10.54
N PRO A 67 -19.22 -9.12 -10.79
CA PRO A 67 -18.77 -10.42 -10.32
C PRO A 67 -17.44 -10.83 -10.94
N LEU A 68 -16.72 -11.75 -10.30
CA LEU A 68 -15.55 -12.38 -10.89
C LEU A 68 -15.94 -13.15 -12.17
N PRO A 69 -15.12 -13.05 -13.24
CA PRO A 69 -15.26 -13.93 -14.38
C PRO A 69 -15.03 -15.38 -13.99
N GLU A 70 -15.62 -16.31 -14.73
CA GLU A 70 -15.59 -17.74 -14.40
C GLU A 70 -14.15 -18.27 -14.24
N SER A 71 -13.23 -17.84 -15.10
CA SER A 71 -11.82 -18.26 -15.03
C SER A 71 -11.15 -17.94 -13.69
N LEU A 72 -11.46 -16.80 -13.08
CA LEU A 72 -10.94 -16.45 -11.75
C LEU A 72 -11.75 -17.15 -10.64
N ARG A 73 -13.07 -17.21 -10.79
CA ARG A 73 -13.96 -17.86 -9.82
C ARG A 73 -13.65 -19.34 -9.62
N THR A 74 -13.26 -20.04 -10.69
CA THR A 74 -12.89 -21.46 -10.66
C THR A 74 -11.40 -21.72 -10.39
N GLY A 75 -10.59 -20.68 -10.20
CA GLY A 75 -9.15 -20.81 -9.99
C GLY A 75 -8.30 -20.98 -11.26
N LYS A 76 -8.92 -21.35 -12.40
CA LYS A 76 -8.20 -21.60 -13.68
C LYS A 76 -7.30 -20.44 -14.09
N GLY A 77 -7.74 -19.19 -13.85
CA GLY A 77 -6.96 -18.02 -14.23
C GLY A 77 -5.63 -17.91 -13.48
N LEU A 78 -5.60 -18.13 -12.14
CA LEU A 78 -4.35 -18.07 -11.39
C LEU A 78 -3.41 -19.23 -11.70
N VAL A 79 -3.97 -20.42 -11.97
CA VAL A 79 -3.18 -21.57 -12.43
C VAL A 79 -2.60 -21.27 -13.81
N GLY A 80 -3.41 -20.72 -14.73
CA GLY A 80 -2.95 -20.33 -16.07
C GLY A 80 -1.84 -19.28 -16.07
N PHE A 81 -1.81 -18.38 -15.06
CA PHE A 81 -0.72 -17.43 -14.84
C PHE A 81 0.49 -18.03 -14.11
N GLY A 82 0.43 -19.28 -13.66
CA GLY A 82 1.50 -19.93 -12.92
C GLY A 82 1.69 -19.40 -11.47
N ILE A 83 0.70 -18.68 -10.94
CA ILE A 83 0.75 -18.08 -9.58
C ILE A 83 0.42 -19.12 -8.52
N VAL A 84 -0.50 -20.04 -8.82
CA VAL A 84 -0.94 -21.13 -7.96
C VAL A 84 -0.93 -22.42 -8.76
N SER A 85 -0.52 -23.53 -8.18
CA SER A 85 -0.44 -24.83 -8.86
C SER A 85 -1.77 -25.60 -8.94
N GLU A 86 -2.75 -25.24 -8.08
CA GLU A 86 -4.01 -25.95 -7.95
C GLU A 86 -5.22 -25.03 -8.07
N GLU A 87 -6.17 -25.39 -8.93
CA GLU A 87 -7.41 -24.63 -9.14
C GLU A 87 -8.21 -24.44 -7.84
N LYS A 88 -8.30 -25.51 -7.02
CA LYS A 88 -9.03 -25.46 -5.76
C LYS A 88 -8.44 -24.45 -4.77
N VAL A 89 -7.12 -24.36 -4.69
CA VAL A 89 -6.43 -23.36 -3.84
C VAL A 89 -6.73 -21.94 -4.35
N ALA A 90 -6.63 -21.74 -5.64
CA ALA A 90 -6.93 -20.46 -6.28
C ALA A 90 -8.40 -20.04 -6.09
N GLU A 91 -9.34 -20.98 -6.22
CA GLU A 91 -10.77 -20.76 -5.94
C GLU A 91 -10.99 -20.31 -4.50
N GLU A 92 -10.39 -20.99 -3.50
CA GLU A 92 -10.49 -20.60 -2.10
C GLU A 92 -9.88 -19.23 -1.80
N MET A 93 -8.79 -18.84 -2.47
CA MET A 93 -8.22 -17.50 -2.34
C MET A 93 -9.23 -16.43 -2.78
N PHE A 94 -9.94 -16.62 -3.88
CA PHE A 94 -10.95 -15.69 -4.34
C PHE A 94 -12.23 -15.70 -3.49
N LYS A 95 -12.65 -16.86 -2.98
CA LYS A 95 -13.79 -16.95 -2.04
C LYS A 95 -13.56 -16.16 -0.76
N LYS A 96 -12.32 -16.15 -0.26
CA LYS A 96 -11.91 -15.44 0.96
C LYS A 96 -11.53 -13.99 0.71
N MET A 97 -11.49 -13.53 -0.52
CA MET A 97 -11.12 -12.16 -0.86
C MET A 97 -12.15 -11.16 -0.32
N PRO A 98 -11.76 -10.24 0.58
CA PRO A 98 -12.63 -9.16 1.04
C PRO A 98 -13.12 -8.30 -0.12
N HIS A 99 -14.37 -7.88 -0.07
CA HIS A 99 -14.98 -7.06 -1.11
C HIS A 99 -16.14 -6.24 -0.57
N LEU A 100 -16.44 -5.13 -1.23
CA LEU A 100 -17.65 -4.36 -0.99
C LEU A 100 -18.87 -5.10 -1.56
N GLU A 101 -20.05 -4.79 -1.04
CA GLU A 101 -21.32 -5.26 -1.59
C GLU A 101 -21.49 -4.78 -3.04
N MET A 102 -22.17 -5.60 -3.85
CA MET A 102 -22.40 -5.25 -5.25
C MET A 102 -23.26 -3.99 -5.37
N GLY A 103 -22.73 -3.00 -6.08
CA GLY A 103 -23.41 -1.72 -6.30
C GLY A 103 -23.38 -0.76 -5.12
N ALA A 104 -22.68 -1.08 -4.02
CA ALA A 104 -22.54 -0.18 -2.87
C ALA A 104 -21.89 1.16 -3.23
N ILE A 105 -21.01 1.15 -4.22
CA ILE A 105 -20.38 2.34 -4.77
C ILE A 105 -20.53 2.38 -6.30
N GLN A 106 -20.48 3.57 -6.87
CA GLN A 106 -20.57 3.79 -8.31
C GLN A 106 -19.21 4.21 -8.90
N GLN A 107 -18.41 4.93 -8.13
CA GLN A 107 -17.13 5.46 -8.54
C GLN A 107 -16.12 5.44 -7.39
N ILE A 108 -14.84 5.43 -7.74
CA ILE A 108 -13.72 5.62 -6.82
C ILE A 108 -12.99 6.88 -7.28
N HIS A 109 -12.92 7.87 -6.41
CA HIS A 109 -12.17 9.09 -6.62
C HIS A 109 -10.83 8.99 -5.89
N LEU A 110 -9.73 9.12 -6.63
CA LEU A 110 -8.36 9.09 -6.12
C LEU A 110 -7.67 10.42 -6.42
N PHE A 111 -7.07 11.02 -5.42
CA PHE A 111 -6.46 12.33 -5.54
C PHE A 111 -5.27 12.50 -4.60
N PRO A 112 -4.32 13.38 -4.93
CA PRO A 112 -3.26 13.77 -4.00
C PRO A 112 -3.85 14.31 -2.71
N LEU A 113 -3.48 13.73 -1.58
CA LEU A 113 -4.06 14.10 -0.27
C LEU A 113 -3.89 15.58 0.06
N GLU A 114 -2.83 16.21 -0.42
CA GLU A 114 -2.57 17.64 -0.26
C GLU A 114 -3.57 18.55 -1.01
N LYS A 115 -4.33 17.98 -1.95
CA LYS A 115 -5.41 18.66 -2.69
C LYS A 115 -6.80 18.34 -2.15
N ALA A 116 -6.88 17.69 -0.98
CA ALA A 116 -8.14 17.31 -0.39
C ALA A 116 -8.92 18.54 0.09
N GLU A 117 -10.07 18.81 -0.47
CA GLU A 117 -11.03 19.82 0.01
C GLU A 117 -11.90 19.28 1.17
N GLN A 118 -12.05 17.98 1.23
CA GLN A 118 -12.80 17.25 2.26
C GLN A 118 -12.02 16.02 2.67
N LEU A 119 -12.24 15.56 3.92
CA LEU A 119 -11.62 14.34 4.41
C LEU A 119 -12.02 13.15 3.51
N PRO A 120 -11.05 12.38 2.94
CA PRO A 120 -11.37 11.18 2.19
C PRO A 120 -11.89 10.05 3.11
N ASP A 121 -12.38 8.94 2.54
CA ASP A 121 -12.71 7.75 3.31
C ASP A 121 -11.42 7.09 3.84
N LEU A 122 -10.40 7.06 2.99
CA LEU A 122 -9.12 6.39 3.25
C LEU A 122 -7.94 7.25 2.80
N VAL A 123 -6.81 7.01 3.43
CA VAL A 123 -5.49 7.43 2.95
C VAL A 123 -4.69 6.18 2.58
N VAL A 124 -4.15 6.17 1.36
CA VAL A 124 -3.26 5.11 0.88
C VAL A 124 -1.88 5.70 0.64
N VAL A 125 -0.85 5.01 1.12
CA VAL A 125 0.56 5.41 0.98
C VAL A 125 1.35 4.25 0.40
N GLU A 126 2.07 4.51 -0.68
CA GLU A 126 2.96 3.58 -1.35
C GLU A 126 4.35 4.21 -1.41
N ASP A 127 5.33 3.60 -0.74
CA ASP A 127 6.71 4.10 -0.65
C ASP A 127 7.62 3.00 -0.08
N GLU A 128 8.89 3.31 0.13
CA GLU A 128 9.89 2.42 0.73
C GLU A 128 9.46 1.95 2.12
N VAL A 129 9.67 0.65 2.39
CA VAL A 129 9.32 0.02 3.67
C VAL A 129 9.90 0.79 4.87
N GLU A 130 11.15 1.27 4.76
CA GLU A 130 11.81 2.04 5.82
C GLU A 130 11.05 3.32 6.21
N LYS A 131 10.32 3.93 5.28
CA LYS A 131 9.49 5.10 5.55
C LYS A 131 8.13 4.72 6.12
N LEU A 132 7.54 3.62 5.61
CA LEU A 132 6.21 3.17 6.05
C LEU A 132 6.18 2.67 7.49
N ILE A 133 7.27 2.13 8.02
CA ILE A 133 7.35 1.71 9.44
C ILE A 133 7.04 2.85 10.41
N TRP A 134 7.37 4.08 10.05
CA TRP A 134 7.11 5.25 10.90
C TRP A 134 5.63 5.63 10.93
N ILE A 135 4.91 5.42 9.81
CA ILE A 135 3.45 5.59 9.77
C ILE A 135 2.78 4.53 10.63
N ILE A 136 3.24 3.27 10.54
CA ILE A 136 2.72 2.18 11.39
C ILE A 136 2.98 2.47 12.87
N LEU A 137 4.17 2.95 13.22
CA LEU A 137 4.50 3.29 14.60
C LEU A 137 3.64 4.45 15.14
N ALA A 138 3.41 5.47 14.30
CA ALA A 138 2.52 6.58 14.64
C ALA A 138 1.06 6.11 14.81
N TYR A 139 0.59 5.22 13.96
CA TYR A 139 -0.72 4.60 14.09
C TYR A 139 -0.84 3.77 15.37
N MET A 140 0.17 2.94 15.69
CA MET A 140 0.19 2.17 16.94
C MET A 140 0.10 3.08 18.17
N HIS A 141 0.77 4.22 18.16
CA HIS A 141 0.64 5.20 19.22
C HIS A 141 -0.79 5.73 19.36
N ALA A 142 -1.43 6.08 18.24
CA ALA A 142 -2.83 6.51 18.21
C ALA A 142 -3.80 5.42 18.71
N GLN A 143 -3.41 4.14 18.63
CA GLN A 143 -4.18 2.99 19.12
C GLN A 143 -3.76 2.52 20.52
N GLY A 144 -3.11 3.37 21.32
CA GLY A 144 -2.71 3.02 22.68
C GLY A 144 -1.63 1.94 22.80
N GLY A 145 -0.86 1.71 21.74
CA GLY A 145 0.24 0.74 21.69
C GLY A 145 -0.16 -0.66 21.21
N GLU A 146 -1.37 -0.86 20.71
CA GLU A 146 -1.78 -2.14 20.12
C GLU A 146 -0.95 -2.48 18.88
N ARG A 147 -0.57 -3.76 18.77
CA ARG A 147 0.21 -4.26 17.63
C ARG A 147 -0.66 -4.33 16.38
N VAL A 148 -0.12 -3.85 15.27
CA VAL A 148 -0.78 -3.95 13.98
C VAL A 148 -0.74 -5.39 13.47
N GLN A 149 -1.92 -5.90 13.09
CA GLN A 149 -2.07 -7.16 12.38
C GLN A 149 -2.45 -6.85 10.94
N SER A 150 -1.74 -7.43 9.97
CA SER A 150 -2.07 -7.28 8.56
C SER A 150 -2.77 -8.52 8.02
N ASN A 151 -3.90 -8.29 7.36
CA ASN A 151 -4.59 -9.29 6.55
C ASN A 151 -4.16 -9.07 5.10
N THR A 152 -3.21 -9.88 4.61
CA THR A 152 -2.66 -9.74 3.26
C THR A 152 -2.58 -11.09 2.56
N ALA A 153 -2.96 -11.10 1.30
CA ALA A 153 -2.78 -12.25 0.42
C ALA A 153 -1.59 -12.08 -0.55
N VAL A 154 -0.94 -10.92 -0.56
CA VAL A 154 0.03 -10.46 -1.58
C VAL A 154 -0.49 -10.62 -3.02
N LEU A 155 -1.79 -10.79 -3.14
CA LEU A 155 -2.60 -10.67 -4.34
C LEU A 155 -3.66 -9.60 -4.07
N GLN A 156 -4.00 -8.79 -5.07
CA GLN A 156 -4.89 -7.63 -4.92
C GLN A 156 -4.42 -6.62 -3.85
N ALA A 157 -3.10 -6.50 -3.67
CA ALA A 157 -2.50 -5.74 -2.58
C ALA A 157 -2.99 -4.29 -2.48
N THR A 158 -3.00 -3.57 -3.60
CA THR A 158 -3.41 -2.16 -3.63
C THR A 158 -4.93 -2.00 -3.47
N CYS A 159 -5.74 -2.82 -4.16
CA CYS A 159 -7.19 -2.66 -4.14
C CYS A 159 -7.84 -3.31 -2.91
N VAL A 160 -7.40 -4.49 -2.48
CA VAL A 160 -8.00 -5.19 -1.34
C VAL A 160 -7.24 -4.87 -0.06
N ASP A 161 -5.94 -5.22 -0.01
CA ASP A 161 -5.21 -5.18 1.26
C ASP A 161 -5.06 -3.75 1.80
N SER A 162 -4.81 -2.75 0.94
CA SER A 162 -4.62 -1.35 1.37
C SER A 162 -5.82 -0.43 1.13
N THR A 163 -6.94 -0.94 0.61
CA THR A 163 -8.11 -0.10 0.36
C THR A 163 -9.40 -0.72 0.92
N VAL A 164 -9.82 -1.90 0.42
CA VAL A 164 -11.10 -2.51 0.86
C VAL A 164 -11.04 -2.94 2.32
N ILE A 165 -9.96 -3.61 2.75
CA ILE A 165 -9.79 -4.05 4.15
C ILE A 165 -9.80 -2.86 5.11
N PRO A 166 -9.00 -1.80 4.93
CA PRO A 166 -9.07 -0.62 5.80
C PRO A 166 -10.45 0.03 5.85
N TYR A 167 -11.16 0.04 4.73
CA TYR A 167 -12.52 0.59 4.69
C TYR A 167 -13.51 -0.25 5.49
N LEU A 168 -13.48 -1.58 5.35
CA LEU A 168 -14.40 -2.48 6.03
C LEU A 168 -14.09 -2.65 7.52
N GLU A 169 -12.81 -2.85 7.84
CA GLU A 169 -12.37 -3.17 9.19
C GLU A 169 -12.02 -1.93 10.03
N LYS A 170 -12.07 -0.73 9.43
CA LYS A 170 -11.81 0.56 10.09
C LYS A 170 -10.46 0.60 10.82
N ARG A 171 -9.44 -0.02 10.26
CA ARG A 171 -8.07 -0.07 10.81
C ARG A 171 -7.02 0.03 9.71
N LEU A 172 -5.78 0.31 10.11
CA LEU A 172 -4.65 0.23 9.19
C LEU A 172 -4.42 -1.21 8.75
N ASN A 173 -4.16 -1.38 7.45
CA ASN A 173 -3.69 -2.62 6.86
C ASN A 173 -2.57 -2.34 5.85
N PHE A 174 -1.64 -3.28 5.66
CA PHE A 174 -0.52 -3.10 4.74
C PHE A 174 -0.23 -4.37 3.94
N SER A 175 0.46 -4.22 2.83
CA SER A 175 0.88 -5.32 1.95
C SER A 175 2.20 -4.98 1.25
N PHE A 176 2.92 -6.02 0.86
CA PHE A 176 4.18 -5.87 0.13
C PHE A 176 4.01 -5.67 -1.39
N GLY A 177 2.80 -5.36 -1.83
CA GLY A 177 2.46 -5.35 -3.24
C GLY A 177 2.05 -6.73 -3.74
N CYS A 178 1.58 -6.80 -4.97
CA CYS A 178 1.17 -8.04 -5.61
C CYS A 178 1.79 -8.16 -7.02
N TYR A 179 1.76 -9.38 -7.56
CA TYR A 179 2.21 -9.65 -8.93
C TYR A 179 1.64 -8.62 -9.94
N GLY A 180 0.32 -8.38 -9.88
CA GLY A 180 -0.34 -7.51 -10.85
C GLY A 180 -0.02 -6.02 -10.68
N CYS A 181 0.18 -5.51 -9.46
CA CYS A 181 0.54 -4.10 -9.28
C CYS A 181 2.00 -3.84 -9.62
N ARG A 182 2.91 -4.75 -9.27
CA ARG A 182 4.34 -4.61 -9.63
C ARG A 182 4.61 -4.70 -11.13
N ASP A 183 3.79 -5.47 -11.86
CA ASP A 183 3.85 -5.55 -13.32
C ASP A 183 3.28 -4.29 -14.01
N ALA A 184 2.25 -3.68 -13.40
CA ALA A 184 1.44 -2.66 -14.05
C ALA A 184 1.75 -1.21 -13.62
N THR A 185 2.61 -1.00 -12.65
CA THR A 185 2.97 0.30 -12.08
C THR A 185 4.47 0.45 -11.92
N ASP A 186 4.90 1.62 -11.50
CA ASP A 186 6.29 1.94 -11.17
C ASP A 186 6.70 1.53 -9.73
N MET A 187 5.90 0.70 -9.05
CA MET A 187 6.21 0.22 -7.69
C MET A 187 7.57 -0.48 -7.64
N ALA A 188 8.53 0.11 -6.95
CA ALA A 188 9.89 -0.39 -6.84
C ALA A 188 9.99 -1.65 -5.93
N PRO A 189 11.03 -2.51 -6.09
CA PRO A 189 11.21 -3.72 -5.29
C PRO A 189 11.20 -3.50 -3.77
N GLY A 190 11.74 -2.37 -3.29
CA GLY A 190 11.79 -2.01 -1.86
C GLY A 190 10.56 -1.29 -1.32
N GLU A 191 9.56 -1.04 -2.17
CA GLU A 191 8.32 -0.38 -1.78
C GLU A 191 7.27 -1.38 -1.29
N ALA A 192 6.41 -0.88 -0.40
CA ALA A 192 5.20 -1.53 0.08
C ALA A 192 4.04 -0.53 0.02
N VAL A 193 2.84 -1.01 0.31
CA VAL A 193 1.64 -0.19 0.33
C VAL A 193 0.89 -0.38 1.64
N LEU A 194 0.40 0.68 2.24
CA LEU A 194 -0.51 0.64 3.37
C LEU A 194 -1.70 1.58 3.15
N GLY A 195 -2.80 1.26 3.81
CA GLY A 195 -3.96 2.13 3.84
C GLY A 195 -4.58 2.17 5.23
N PHE A 196 -5.25 3.26 5.53
CA PHE A 196 -5.95 3.45 6.80
C PHE A 196 -7.13 4.43 6.63
N PRO A 197 -8.18 4.34 7.47
CA PRO A 197 -9.25 5.32 7.51
C PRO A 197 -8.70 6.72 7.75
N ALA A 198 -9.17 7.68 6.95
CA ALA A 198 -8.65 9.05 7.04
C ALA A 198 -8.91 9.72 8.40
N SER A 199 -9.85 9.20 9.19
CA SER A 199 -10.09 9.65 10.57
C SER A 199 -8.87 9.54 11.49
N PHE A 200 -7.92 8.64 11.19
CA PHE A 200 -6.66 8.52 11.95
C PHE A 200 -5.57 9.50 11.51
N LEU A 201 -5.79 10.23 10.41
CA LEU A 201 -4.77 11.12 9.85
C LEU A 201 -4.26 12.18 10.82
N PRO A 202 -5.12 12.88 11.61
CA PRO A 202 -4.65 13.87 12.58
C PRO A 202 -3.70 13.29 13.61
N ASP A 203 -4.07 12.18 14.25
CA ASP A 203 -3.28 11.53 15.30
C ASP A 203 -1.96 10.98 14.76
N ILE A 204 -1.99 10.40 13.55
CA ILE A 204 -0.77 9.93 12.86
C ILE A 204 0.18 11.11 12.60
N ILE A 205 -0.33 12.26 12.14
CA ILE A 205 0.51 13.43 11.86
C ILE A 205 1.10 13.97 13.16
N GLU A 206 0.31 14.11 14.21
CA GLU A 206 0.79 14.58 15.52
C GLU A 206 1.94 13.72 16.04
N HIS A 207 1.76 12.39 15.98
CA HIS A 207 2.82 11.51 16.46
C HIS A 207 4.05 11.47 15.52
N LEU A 208 3.87 11.60 14.23
CA LEU A 208 4.99 11.75 13.29
C LEU A 208 5.80 13.01 13.55
N ASP A 209 5.16 14.12 13.94
CA ASP A 209 5.85 15.34 14.35
C ASP A 209 6.70 15.13 15.62
N TYR A 210 6.19 14.37 16.58
CA TYR A 210 6.96 13.94 17.74
C TYR A 210 8.17 13.09 17.34
N LEU A 211 7.96 12.07 16.52
CA LEU A 211 9.01 11.17 16.05
C LEU A 211 10.09 11.91 15.26
N ASN A 212 9.71 12.90 14.46
CA ASN A 212 10.63 13.73 13.68
C ASN A 212 11.62 14.50 14.57
N LYS A 213 11.20 14.90 15.76
CA LYS A 213 12.03 15.62 16.74
C LYS A 213 12.89 14.68 17.60
N LYS A 214 12.61 13.39 17.64
CA LYS A 214 13.20 12.43 18.58
C LYS A 214 13.86 11.24 17.87
N ALA A 215 13.09 10.24 17.46
CA ALA A 215 13.58 8.96 16.99
C ALA A 215 14.13 8.98 15.56
N LEU A 216 13.51 9.71 14.64
CA LEU A 216 13.88 9.74 13.24
C LEU A 216 15.33 10.21 12.99
N PRO A 217 15.85 11.27 13.63
CA PRO A 217 17.24 11.69 13.45
C PRO A 217 18.23 10.61 13.89
N HIS A 218 17.95 9.89 14.97
CA HIS A 218 18.81 8.81 15.47
C HIS A 218 18.80 7.61 14.54
N SER A 219 17.63 7.19 14.04
CA SER A 219 17.50 6.09 13.11
C SER A 219 18.25 6.34 11.80
N ARG A 220 18.11 7.55 11.24
CA ARG A 220 18.81 7.94 10.01
C ARG A 220 20.34 7.96 10.17
N GLY A 221 20.84 8.23 11.36
CA GLY A 221 22.26 8.28 11.66
C GLY A 221 22.96 6.92 11.66
N LYS A 222 22.23 5.81 11.83
CA LYS A 222 22.76 4.43 11.86
C LYS A 222 24.02 4.26 12.70
N HIS A 223 24.12 4.99 13.83
CA HIS A 223 25.35 5.06 14.64
C HIS A 223 25.81 3.69 15.17
N ALA A 224 24.87 2.84 15.63
CA ALA A 224 25.18 1.49 16.09
C ALA A 224 25.75 0.61 14.96
N PHE A 225 25.19 0.71 13.76
CA PHE A 225 25.71 -0.01 12.59
C PHE A 225 27.11 0.48 12.20
N ALA A 226 27.33 1.79 12.21
CA ALA A 226 28.63 2.37 11.89
C ALA A 226 29.73 1.94 12.89
N ALA A 227 29.37 1.80 14.19
CA ALA A 227 30.28 1.29 15.21
C ALA A 227 30.64 -0.20 14.95
N LEU A 228 29.62 -1.06 14.74
CA LEU A 228 29.80 -2.47 14.43
C LEU A 228 30.58 -2.69 13.13
N LYS A 229 30.32 -1.88 12.11
CA LYS A 229 31.01 -1.97 10.83
C LYS A 229 32.51 -1.75 10.99
N LYS A 230 32.91 -0.75 11.79
CA LYS A 230 34.33 -0.50 12.09
C LYS A 230 34.98 -1.68 12.82
N GLU A 231 34.29 -2.32 13.74
CA GLU A 231 34.75 -3.48 14.46
C GLU A 231 35.01 -4.67 13.49
N LEU A 232 34.03 -5.00 12.65
CA LEU A 232 34.11 -6.06 11.65
C LEU A 232 35.23 -5.81 10.60
N GLU A 233 35.41 -4.59 10.15
CA GLU A 233 36.50 -4.20 9.24
C GLU A 233 37.87 -4.31 9.91
N GLY A 234 37.96 -3.98 11.21
CA GLY A 234 39.16 -4.17 12.02
C GLY A 234 39.53 -5.63 12.22
N GLU A 235 38.54 -6.51 12.45
CA GLU A 235 38.75 -7.95 12.56
C GLU A 235 39.18 -8.57 11.23
N GLN A 236 38.60 -8.15 10.09
CA GLN A 236 38.97 -8.63 8.77
C GLN A 236 40.43 -8.26 8.42
N THR A 237 40.87 -7.04 8.72
CA THR A 237 42.26 -6.62 8.54
C THR A 237 43.22 -7.39 9.43
N ALA A 238 42.84 -7.64 10.68
CA ALA A 238 43.67 -8.44 11.60
C ALA A 238 43.79 -9.91 11.15
N HIS A 239 42.75 -10.48 10.56
CA HIS A 239 42.76 -11.83 9.97
C HIS A 239 43.60 -11.90 8.71
N ALA A 240 43.52 -10.93 7.82
CA ALA A 240 44.33 -10.86 6.62
C ALA A 240 45.83 -10.77 6.95
N HIS A 241 46.23 -9.93 7.90
CA HIS A 241 47.61 -9.82 8.35
C HIS A 241 48.16 -11.10 9.02
N ARG A 242 47.34 -11.92 9.67
CA ARG A 242 47.76 -13.23 10.19
C ARG A 242 48.00 -14.26 9.08
N TYR A 243 47.19 -14.21 8.03
CA TYR A 243 47.37 -15.09 6.86
C TYR A 243 48.65 -14.77 6.05
N GLU A 244 48.94 -13.48 5.89
CA GLU A 244 50.15 -13.02 5.22
C GLU A 244 51.43 -13.26 6.05
N ALA A 245 51.32 -13.30 7.37
CA ALA A 245 52.42 -13.56 8.29
C ALA A 245 52.77 -15.06 8.46
N GLY A 246 52.05 -15.98 7.80
CA GLY A 246 52.38 -17.41 7.79
C GLY A 246 52.16 -18.12 9.13
N LEU A 247 51.24 -17.65 9.98
CA LEU A 247 50.80 -18.29 11.24
C LEU A 247 49.52 -19.08 11.08
#